data_f58cfac3e1147acde6ce0b741fe8bffd
#
_entry.id   f58cfac3e1147acde6ce0b741fe8bffd
#
_cell.length_a   1.000
_cell.length_b   1.000
_cell.length_c   1.000
_cell.angle_alpha   90.00
_cell.angle_beta   90.00
_cell.angle_gamma   90.00
#
_symmetry.space_group_name_H-M   'P 1'
#
loop_
_entity.id
_entity.type
_entity.pdbx_description
1 polymer ?
#
loop_
_entity_poly.entity_id
_entity_poly.type
_entity_poly.pdbx_seq_one_letter_code
_entity_poly.pdbx_strand_id
1 'polypeptide(L)'
;MSYEFAGTDKTEINYYFEVFDNDNLSGPKSTRSSRLIYRIPDLNTIFDYNREVSQSVNNDLKKAEKIAGEIVTGIQDLREKLLDNTTDDWEKQQLSKEVVRKKEQLDRLLEAVKENNQKKSDLNRSFTVQDSLLIDKQKKIQDLLDRLMDSEIKQLLDEFSKLSEEFSKDKFKNLDERMEFTFDQVSEELDRNIELLKRFQIEERHDLISKQIDRLKSDQARLERLLENKSFDRDSAYSRNKSILNDLRAIENNYEELITENSTLSEPFDLKDFKTDFDRLSWKMQQQRQNISGNKKDKKLSEEIDCLLPEIQ
;
A
#
# COMPACT_ATOMS: atom_id res chain seq x y z
N MET A 1 10.68 18.64 -17.73
CA MET A 1 10.68 17.91 -19.02
C MET A 1 10.11 16.55 -18.73
N SER A 2 8.95 16.21 -19.28
CA SER A 2 8.36 14.87 -19.20
C SER A 2 8.53 14.19 -20.56
N TYR A 3 8.98 12.95 -20.56
CA TYR A 3 9.06 12.13 -21.77
C TYR A 3 8.05 11.02 -21.66
N GLU A 4 7.13 10.90 -22.63
CA GLU A 4 6.23 9.75 -22.77
C GLU A 4 6.93 8.71 -23.65
N PHE A 5 7.14 7.52 -23.08
CA PHE A 5 7.64 6.37 -23.83
C PHE A 5 6.44 5.55 -24.30
N ALA A 6 5.98 5.82 -25.51
CA ALA A 6 4.88 5.03 -26.12
C ALA A 6 5.37 3.64 -26.53
N GLY A 7 4.71 2.60 -26.02
CA GLY A 7 4.64 1.27 -26.67
C GLY A 7 5.89 0.41 -26.61
N THR A 8 6.67 0.44 -25.52
CA THR A 8 7.76 -0.53 -25.36
C THR A 8 7.37 -1.64 -24.39
N ASP A 9 7.31 -2.89 -24.86
CA ASP A 9 7.29 -4.11 -24.02
C ASP A 9 8.58 -4.29 -23.19
N LYS A 10 9.39 -3.24 -23.08
CA LYS A 10 10.70 -3.26 -22.40
C LYS A 10 10.53 -2.86 -20.95
N THR A 11 10.88 -3.75 -20.06
CA THR A 11 10.91 -3.55 -18.60
C THR A 11 12.11 -2.71 -18.13
N GLU A 12 13.02 -2.36 -19.04
CA GLU A 12 14.23 -1.60 -18.70
C GLU A 12 14.54 -0.55 -19.76
N ILE A 13 14.73 0.70 -19.32
CA ILE A 13 15.09 1.85 -20.16
C ILE A 13 16.48 2.33 -19.73
N ASN A 14 17.41 2.33 -20.69
CA ASN A 14 18.74 2.90 -20.51
C ASN A 14 18.72 4.33 -21.04
N TYR A 15 19.11 5.30 -20.22
CA TYR A 15 19.15 6.72 -20.61
C TYR A 15 20.40 7.42 -20.07
N TYR A 16 20.70 8.57 -20.63
CA TYR A 16 21.73 9.47 -20.17
C TYR A 16 21.31 10.93 -20.43
N PHE A 17 21.88 11.84 -19.69
CA PHE A 17 21.73 13.27 -19.95
C PHE A 17 22.88 13.75 -20.81
N GLU A 18 22.57 14.59 -21.81
CA GLU A 18 23.56 15.26 -22.65
C GLU A 18 23.38 16.77 -22.53
N VAL A 19 24.45 17.48 -22.23
CA VAL A 19 24.46 18.94 -22.10
C VAL A 19 25.35 19.48 -23.20
N PHE A 20 24.88 20.51 -23.86
CA PHE A 20 25.60 21.22 -24.92
C PHE A 20 26.02 22.58 -24.41
N ASP A 21 27.22 23.03 -24.74
CA ASP A 21 27.64 24.39 -24.55
C ASP A 21 26.99 25.31 -25.62
N ASN A 22 27.10 26.62 -25.45
CA ASN A 22 26.58 27.64 -26.40
C ASN A 22 27.67 28.23 -27.30
N ASP A 23 28.74 27.47 -27.60
CA ASP A 23 29.79 27.93 -28.49
C ASP A 23 29.28 28.08 -29.93
N ASN A 24 28.99 29.36 -30.31
CA ASN A 24 28.49 29.70 -31.65
C ASN A 24 29.61 29.84 -32.70
N LEU A 25 30.90 29.78 -32.29
CA LEU A 25 32.04 30.00 -33.20
C LEU A 25 32.61 28.66 -33.70
N SER A 26 32.77 27.67 -32.82
CA SER A 26 33.37 26.39 -33.16
C SER A 26 32.33 25.26 -33.24
N GLY A 27 31.07 25.57 -33.01
CA GLY A 27 29.96 24.61 -32.87
C GLY A 27 29.82 24.07 -31.43
N PRO A 28 28.59 23.68 -31.02
CA PRO A 28 28.33 23.25 -29.67
C PRO A 28 29.06 21.96 -29.35
N LYS A 29 29.80 21.94 -28.25
CA LYS A 29 30.43 20.75 -27.68
C LYS A 29 29.46 20.12 -26.70
N SER A 30 29.38 18.78 -26.68
CA SER A 30 28.53 18.08 -25.75
C SER A 30 29.33 17.25 -24.72
N THR A 31 28.76 17.11 -23.55
CA THR A 31 29.21 16.14 -22.54
C THR A 31 28.03 15.31 -22.06
N ARG A 32 28.28 14.04 -21.76
CA ARG A 32 27.26 13.07 -21.36
C ARG A 32 27.47 12.61 -19.94
N SER A 33 26.36 12.40 -19.21
CA SER A 33 26.40 11.67 -17.93
C SER A 33 26.75 10.21 -18.14
N SER A 34 27.03 9.50 -17.05
CA SER A 34 26.98 8.03 -17.03
C SER A 34 25.61 7.53 -17.48
N ARG A 35 25.55 6.30 -18.02
CA ARG A 35 24.28 5.65 -18.32
C ARG A 35 23.52 5.34 -17.04
N LEU A 36 22.26 5.70 -17.01
CA LEU A 36 21.30 5.40 -15.95
C LEU A 36 20.32 4.34 -16.47
N ILE A 37 19.90 3.48 -15.58
CA ILE A 37 18.96 2.40 -15.89
C ILE A 37 17.68 2.68 -15.13
N TYR A 38 16.56 2.83 -15.86
CA TYR A 38 15.23 2.90 -15.27
C TYR A 38 14.52 1.58 -15.52
N ARG A 39 14.12 0.91 -14.43
CA ARG A 39 13.36 -0.34 -14.49
C ARG A 39 11.91 -0.06 -14.19
N ILE A 40 11.05 -0.48 -15.11
CA ILE A 40 9.60 -0.43 -14.93
C ILE A 40 9.22 -1.65 -14.07
N PRO A 41 8.64 -1.45 -12.87
CA PRO A 41 8.22 -2.56 -12.02
C PRO A 41 7.11 -3.35 -12.71
N ASP A 42 7.14 -4.65 -12.61
CA ASP A 42 6.04 -5.51 -13.03
C ASP A 42 4.90 -5.49 -11.97
N LEU A 43 3.75 -6.04 -12.32
CA LEU A 43 2.58 -6.07 -11.44
C LEU A 43 2.85 -6.85 -10.14
N ASN A 44 3.67 -7.89 -10.17
CA ASN A 44 4.02 -8.65 -8.97
C ASN A 44 4.88 -7.82 -8.02
N THR A 45 5.88 -7.10 -8.56
CA THR A 45 6.69 -6.15 -7.78
C THR A 45 5.84 -5.05 -7.15
N ILE A 46 4.87 -4.50 -7.89
CA ILE A 46 3.93 -3.49 -7.37
C ILE A 46 3.06 -4.09 -6.27
N PHE A 47 2.56 -5.30 -6.47
CA PHE A 47 1.75 -6.01 -5.49
C PHE A 47 2.52 -6.25 -4.18
N ASP A 48 3.75 -6.78 -4.25
CA ASP A 48 4.60 -7.02 -3.09
C ASP A 48 4.91 -5.74 -2.33
N TYR A 49 5.27 -4.67 -3.04
CA TYR A 49 5.49 -3.36 -2.44
C TYR A 49 4.25 -2.83 -1.73
N ASN A 50 3.08 -2.89 -2.38
CA ASN A 50 1.82 -2.45 -1.79
C ASN A 50 1.46 -3.24 -0.54
N ARG A 51 1.73 -4.55 -0.52
CA ARG A 51 1.54 -5.43 0.63
C ARG A 51 2.43 -5.01 1.80
N GLU A 52 3.73 -4.86 1.57
CA GLU A 52 4.68 -4.45 2.61
C GLU A 52 4.34 -3.07 3.20
N VAL A 53 4.05 -2.10 2.34
CA VAL A 53 3.65 -0.75 2.78
C VAL A 53 2.34 -0.79 3.56
N SER A 54 1.34 -1.55 3.10
CA SER A 54 0.05 -1.68 3.79
C SER A 54 0.20 -2.32 5.17
N GLN A 55 1.04 -3.34 5.30
CA GLN A 55 1.35 -3.97 6.60
C GLN A 55 2.06 -2.98 7.53
N SER A 56 3.04 -2.21 7.03
CA SER A 56 3.72 -1.18 7.82
C SER A 56 2.73 -0.11 8.31
N VAL A 57 1.90 0.41 7.42
CA VAL A 57 0.87 1.42 7.74
C VAL A 57 -0.11 0.90 8.80
N ASN A 58 -0.61 -0.34 8.65
CA ASN A 58 -1.52 -0.94 9.63
C ASN A 58 -0.86 -1.11 11.01
N ASN A 59 0.42 -1.52 11.05
CA ASN A 59 1.17 -1.65 12.29
C ASN A 59 1.41 -0.29 12.96
N ASP A 60 1.72 0.73 12.18
CA ASP A 60 1.98 2.07 12.70
C ASP A 60 0.69 2.75 13.19
N LEU A 61 -0.45 2.52 12.52
CA LEU A 61 -1.76 2.96 13.01
C LEU A 61 -2.17 2.29 14.32
N LYS A 62 -1.95 0.97 14.47
CA LYS A 62 -2.19 0.26 15.74
C LYS A 62 -1.31 0.79 16.88
N LYS A 63 -0.05 1.14 16.60
CA LYS A 63 0.82 1.79 17.58
C LYS A 63 0.32 3.20 17.92
N ALA A 64 -0.13 3.96 16.90
CA ALA A 64 -0.69 5.29 17.08
C ALA A 64 -1.94 5.26 17.98
N GLU A 65 -2.87 4.34 17.74
CA GLU A 65 -4.05 4.09 18.57
C GLU A 65 -3.66 3.81 20.04
N LYS A 66 -2.72 2.88 20.26
CA LYS A 66 -2.22 2.57 21.60
C LYS A 66 -1.61 3.78 22.29
N ILE A 67 -0.79 4.57 21.58
CA ILE A 67 -0.16 5.77 22.13
C ILE A 67 -1.22 6.85 22.43
N ALA A 68 -2.25 7.01 21.60
CA ALA A 68 -3.36 7.92 21.87
C ALA A 68 -4.06 7.55 23.18
N GLY A 69 -4.41 6.27 23.40
CA GLY A 69 -4.96 5.79 24.67
C GLY A 69 -4.02 6.02 25.87
N GLU A 70 -2.71 5.83 25.70
CA GLU A 70 -1.72 6.10 26.74
C GLU A 70 -1.60 7.61 27.06
N ILE A 71 -1.84 8.49 26.09
CA ILE A 71 -1.90 9.95 26.30
C ILE A 71 -3.13 10.29 27.17
N VAL A 72 -4.32 9.73 26.84
CA VAL A 72 -5.55 9.93 27.63
C VAL A 72 -5.31 9.50 29.07
N THR A 73 -4.78 8.30 29.30
CA THR A 73 -4.46 7.80 30.65
C THR A 73 -3.47 8.72 31.37
N GLY A 74 -2.40 9.15 30.68
CA GLY A 74 -1.40 10.04 31.26
C GLY A 74 -1.96 11.42 31.68
N ILE A 75 -2.93 11.94 30.92
CA ILE A 75 -3.65 13.19 31.25
C ILE A 75 -4.52 12.97 32.47
N GLN A 76 -5.26 11.86 32.54
CA GLN A 76 -6.10 11.52 33.72
C GLN A 76 -5.25 11.36 34.98
N ASP A 77 -4.12 10.64 34.91
CA ASP A 77 -3.18 10.47 36.05
C ASP A 77 -2.63 11.82 36.53
N LEU A 78 -2.27 12.69 35.59
CA LEU A 78 -1.78 14.03 35.94
C LEU A 78 -2.85 14.88 36.59
N ARG A 79 -4.11 14.78 36.13
CA ARG A 79 -5.27 15.45 36.74
C ARG A 79 -5.46 15.03 38.21
N GLU A 80 -5.48 13.72 38.48
CA GLU A 80 -5.62 13.18 39.82
C GLU A 80 -4.52 13.71 40.74
N LYS A 81 -3.27 13.72 40.26
CA LYS A 81 -2.13 14.21 41.04
C LYS A 81 -2.10 15.74 41.23
N LEU A 82 -2.68 16.50 40.30
CA LEU A 82 -2.87 17.96 40.47
C LEU A 82 -3.96 18.29 41.50
N LEU A 83 -4.98 17.45 41.62
CA LEU A 83 -6.03 17.60 42.65
C LEU A 83 -5.53 17.16 44.02
N ASP A 84 -4.59 16.23 44.09
CA ASP A 84 -3.94 15.79 45.34
C ASP A 84 -2.83 16.78 45.74
N ASN A 85 -3.06 17.49 46.87
CA ASN A 85 -2.12 18.46 47.39
C ASN A 85 -0.85 17.83 47.98
N THR A 86 -0.78 16.49 48.09
CA THR A 86 0.35 15.74 48.70
C THR A 86 1.39 15.31 47.68
N THR A 87 1.09 15.36 46.38
CA THR A 87 1.98 14.90 45.32
C THR A 87 3.09 15.92 45.04
N ASP A 88 4.34 15.44 44.94
CA ASP A 88 5.52 16.26 44.67
C ASP A 88 5.46 16.90 43.28
N ASP A 89 5.89 18.15 43.15
CA ASP A 89 5.94 18.88 41.87
C ASP A 89 6.88 18.21 40.85
N TRP A 90 7.90 17.49 41.31
CA TRP A 90 8.77 16.70 40.44
C TRP A 90 8.01 15.57 39.75
N GLU A 91 7.13 14.85 40.43
CA GLU A 91 6.35 13.76 39.88
C GLU A 91 5.36 14.27 38.79
N LYS A 92 4.69 15.41 39.09
CA LYS A 92 3.81 16.09 38.11
C LYS A 92 4.55 16.50 36.87
N GLN A 93 5.79 17.00 37.02
CA GLN A 93 6.67 17.35 35.90
C GLN A 93 7.06 16.15 35.05
N GLN A 94 7.34 14.99 35.64
CA GLN A 94 7.69 13.78 34.93
C GLN A 94 6.52 13.25 34.10
N LEU A 95 5.32 13.20 34.66
CA LEU A 95 4.09 12.81 33.95
C LEU A 95 3.80 13.73 32.75
N SER A 96 3.91 15.03 32.95
CA SER A 96 3.73 16.00 31.87
C SER A 96 4.73 15.79 30.73
N LYS A 97 6.02 15.62 31.05
CA LYS A 97 7.05 15.33 30.03
C LYS A 97 6.79 14.01 29.30
N GLU A 98 6.23 13.02 29.98
CA GLU A 98 5.88 11.74 29.38
C GLU A 98 4.73 11.89 28.37
N VAL A 99 3.68 12.64 28.71
CA VAL A 99 2.57 12.95 27.80
C VAL A 99 3.07 13.67 26.56
N VAL A 100 3.92 14.70 26.71
CA VAL A 100 4.53 15.43 25.59
C VAL A 100 5.37 14.49 24.71
N ARG A 101 6.18 13.62 25.31
CA ARG A 101 6.98 12.65 24.56
C ARG A 101 6.12 11.65 23.77
N LYS A 102 5.03 11.15 24.37
CA LYS A 102 4.08 10.26 23.69
C LYS A 102 3.40 10.96 22.50
N LYS A 103 3.03 12.23 22.67
CA LYS A 103 2.52 13.05 21.57
C LYS A 103 3.50 13.14 20.40
N GLU A 104 4.78 13.44 20.66
CA GLU A 104 5.78 13.47 19.59
C GLU A 104 5.99 12.11 18.90
N GLN A 105 5.77 11.01 19.62
CA GLN A 105 5.79 9.68 19.03
C GLN A 105 4.56 9.45 18.15
N LEU A 106 3.38 9.89 18.57
CA LEU A 106 2.15 9.84 17.79
C LEU A 106 2.29 10.62 16.49
N ASP A 107 2.75 11.87 16.55
CA ASP A 107 2.98 12.71 15.38
C ASP A 107 3.91 12.03 14.35
N ARG A 108 5.01 11.46 14.82
CA ARG A 108 5.96 10.75 13.93
C ARG A 108 5.35 9.52 13.26
N LEU A 109 4.51 8.77 13.98
CA LEU A 109 3.82 7.60 13.39
C LEU A 109 2.80 8.02 12.34
N LEU A 110 1.99 9.04 12.62
CA LEU A 110 1.00 9.55 11.68
C LEU A 110 1.65 10.13 10.42
N GLU A 111 2.77 10.85 10.57
CA GLU A 111 3.53 11.36 9.41
C GLU A 111 4.10 10.22 8.57
N ALA A 112 4.65 9.17 9.20
CA ALA A 112 5.15 7.99 8.49
C ALA A 112 4.03 7.24 7.74
N VAL A 113 2.85 7.11 8.35
CA VAL A 113 1.65 6.55 7.71
C VAL A 113 1.27 7.35 6.46
N LYS A 114 1.20 8.68 6.60
CA LYS A 114 0.87 9.59 5.50
C LYS A 114 1.87 9.48 4.35
N GLU A 115 3.18 9.56 4.65
CA GLU A 115 4.23 9.44 3.64
C GLU A 115 4.20 8.09 2.91
N ASN A 116 4.03 6.99 3.66
CA ASN A 116 3.99 5.66 3.09
C ASN A 116 2.76 5.47 2.20
N ASN A 117 1.60 5.94 2.65
CA ASN A 117 0.38 5.91 1.84
C ASN A 117 0.51 6.75 0.56
N GLN A 118 1.13 7.93 0.64
CA GLN A 118 1.40 8.78 -0.52
C GLN A 118 2.35 8.11 -1.52
N LYS A 119 3.48 7.54 -1.04
CA LYS A 119 4.45 6.83 -1.90
C LYS A 119 3.80 5.65 -2.63
N LYS A 120 2.95 4.89 -1.93
CA LYS A 120 2.18 3.78 -2.53
C LYS A 120 1.23 4.30 -3.63
N SER A 121 0.51 5.40 -3.36
CA SER A 121 -0.36 6.05 -4.32
C SER A 121 0.37 6.49 -5.58
N ASP A 122 1.51 7.15 -5.41
CA ASP A 122 2.30 7.67 -6.53
C ASP A 122 2.85 6.52 -7.39
N LEU A 123 3.27 5.41 -6.78
CA LEU A 123 3.69 4.21 -7.49
C LEU A 123 2.53 3.63 -8.31
N ASN A 124 1.38 3.42 -7.70
CA ASN A 124 0.21 2.86 -8.36
C ASN A 124 -0.26 3.76 -9.52
N ARG A 125 -0.33 5.06 -9.30
CA ARG A 125 -0.71 6.03 -10.35
C ARG A 125 0.28 6.04 -11.51
N SER A 126 1.56 5.81 -11.25
CA SER A 126 2.60 5.85 -12.29
C SER A 126 2.63 4.60 -13.15
N PHE A 127 2.25 3.44 -12.62
CA PHE A 127 2.47 2.14 -13.28
C PHE A 127 1.23 1.29 -13.48
N THR A 128 0.08 1.69 -12.90
CA THR A 128 -1.19 0.98 -13.08
C THR A 128 -2.28 1.94 -13.54
N VAL A 129 -3.16 1.44 -14.41
CA VAL A 129 -4.41 2.16 -14.70
C VAL A 129 -5.32 1.96 -13.51
N GLN A 130 -5.57 3.04 -12.75
CA GLN A 130 -6.44 2.98 -11.58
C GLN A 130 -7.88 3.33 -11.95
N ASP A 131 -8.84 2.69 -11.29
CA ASP A 131 -10.24 3.11 -11.33
C ASP A 131 -10.39 4.50 -10.67
N SER A 132 -11.20 5.36 -11.28
CA SER A 132 -11.51 6.69 -10.74
C SER A 132 -12.08 6.64 -9.33
N LEU A 133 -12.86 5.61 -9.01
CA LEU A 133 -13.43 5.39 -7.68
C LEU A 133 -12.34 5.13 -6.63
N LEU A 134 -11.31 4.35 -6.97
CA LEU A 134 -10.17 4.09 -6.08
C LEU A 134 -9.35 5.35 -5.84
N ILE A 135 -9.17 6.18 -6.86
CA ILE A 135 -8.47 7.48 -6.75
C ILE A 135 -9.22 8.40 -5.78
N ASP A 136 -10.56 8.50 -5.90
CA ASP A 136 -11.37 9.33 -5.03
C ASP A 136 -11.37 8.83 -3.57
N LYS A 137 -11.42 7.51 -3.36
CA LYS A 137 -11.31 6.91 -2.02
C LYS A 137 -9.96 7.18 -1.40
N GLN A 138 -8.89 7.05 -2.16
CA GLN A 138 -7.53 7.33 -1.70
C GLN A 138 -7.36 8.78 -1.27
N LYS A 139 -7.93 9.72 -2.03
CA LYS A 139 -7.92 11.14 -1.65
C LYS A 139 -8.68 11.38 -0.34
N LYS A 140 -9.84 10.74 -0.15
CA LYS A 140 -10.58 10.82 1.12
C LYS A 140 -9.79 10.30 2.30
N ILE A 141 -9.05 9.19 2.13
CA ILE A 141 -8.18 8.66 3.19
C ILE A 141 -7.06 9.64 3.52
N GLN A 142 -6.45 10.26 2.50
CA GLN A 142 -5.43 11.28 2.71
C GLN A 142 -5.99 12.48 3.48
N ASP A 143 -7.17 12.96 3.12
CA ASP A 143 -7.86 14.05 3.81
C ASP A 143 -8.20 13.68 5.27
N LEU A 144 -8.54 12.43 5.55
CA LEU A 144 -8.79 11.94 6.92
C LEU A 144 -7.50 11.89 7.75
N LEU A 145 -6.41 11.40 7.18
CA LEU A 145 -5.09 11.39 7.85
C LEU A 145 -4.61 12.84 8.13
N ASP A 146 -4.85 13.76 7.21
CA ASP A 146 -4.50 15.18 7.40
C ASP A 146 -5.30 15.81 8.55
N ARG A 147 -6.57 15.46 8.73
CA ARG A 147 -7.40 15.93 9.85
C ARG A 147 -6.91 15.40 11.20
N LEU A 148 -6.49 14.13 11.29
CA LEU A 148 -5.90 13.57 12.52
C LEU A 148 -4.65 14.32 12.98
N MET A 149 -3.95 14.99 12.04
CA MET A 149 -2.77 15.80 12.31
C MET A 149 -3.08 17.29 12.53
N ASP A 150 -4.36 17.64 12.67
CA ASP A 150 -4.82 19.02 12.64
C ASP A 150 -4.26 19.86 13.80
N SER A 151 -4.25 21.16 13.53
CA SER A 151 -3.66 22.19 14.37
C SER A 151 -4.25 22.28 15.78
N GLU A 152 -5.49 21.83 15.98
CA GLU A 152 -6.19 21.90 17.28
C GLU A 152 -5.52 21.01 18.34
N ILE A 153 -5.18 19.78 17.98
CA ILE A 153 -4.45 18.84 18.86
C ILE A 153 -3.07 19.41 19.19
N LYS A 154 -2.36 19.95 18.20
CA LYS A 154 -1.06 20.60 18.42
C LYS A 154 -1.18 21.79 19.36
N GLN A 155 -2.17 22.66 19.16
CA GLN A 155 -2.40 23.82 20.01
C GLN A 155 -2.72 23.42 21.46
N LEU A 156 -3.61 22.44 21.66
CA LEU A 156 -3.95 21.93 22.98
C LEU A 156 -2.73 21.37 23.72
N LEU A 157 -1.86 20.66 23.03
CA LEU A 157 -0.65 20.08 23.60
C LEU A 157 0.45 21.11 23.85
N ASP A 158 0.55 22.14 23.03
CA ASP A 158 1.44 23.27 23.27
C ASP A 158 0.95 24.10 24.47
N GLU A 159 -0.38 24.29 24.62
CA GLU A 159 -1.00 24.91 25.77
C GLU A 159 -0.79 24.08 27.04
N PHE A 160 -0.94 22.77 26.97
CA PHE A 160 -0.64 21.82 28.02
C PHE A 160 0.83 21.89 28.48
N SER A 161 1.77 21.88 27.54
CA SER A 161 3.20 21.97 27.83
C SER A 161 3.53 23.26 28.62
N LYS A 162 2.97 24.39 28.19
CA LYS A 162 3.17 25.67 28.84
C LYS A 162 2.54 25.72 30.26
N LEU A 163 1.30 25.23 30.41
CA LEU A 163 0.61 25.21 31.68
C LEU A 163 1.21 24.20 32.66
N SER A 164 1.81 23.13 32.18
CA SER A 164 2.53 22.16 33.01
C SER A 164 3.81 22.74 33.62
N GLU A 165 4.41 23.76 32.99
CA GLU A 165 5.52 24.51 33.57
C GLU A 165 5.05 25.51 34.66
N GLU A 166 3.86 26.08 34.50
CA GLU A 166 3.31 27.09 35.41
C GLU A 166 2.53 26.51 36.62
N PHE A 167 2.14 25.22 36.59
CA PHE A 167 1.35 24.50 37.61
C PHE A 167 0.11 25.25 38.14
N SER A 168 -0.61 25.98 37.26
CA SER A 168 -1.81 26.73 37.64
C SER A 168 -3.04 25.82 37.65
N LYS A 169 -3.55 25.42 38.83
CA LYS A 169 -4.70 24.50 38.99
C LYS A 169 -5.96 24.91 38.23
N ASP A 170 -6.32 26.18 38.26
CA ASP A 170 -7.58 26.67 37.67
C ASP A 170 -7.53 26.67 36.14
N LYS A 171 -6.37 27.00 35.58
CA LYS A 171 -6.16 26.96 34.11
C LYS A 171 -6.05 25.52 33.59
N PHE A 172 -5.45 24.63 34.40
CA PHE A 172 -5.26 23.24 34.04
C PHE A 172 -6.57 22.46 33.96
N LYS A 173 -7.54 22.73 34.89
CA LYS A 173 -8.83 22.06 34.87
C LYS A 173 -9.62 22.25 33.57
N ASN A 174 -9.65 23.46 33.03
CA ASN A 174 -10.36 23.77 31.80
C ASN A 174 -9.65 23.15 30.55
N LEU A 175 -8.32 23.08 30.58
CA LEU A 175 -7.54 22.48 29.53
C LEU A 175 -7.69 20.96 29.53
N ASP A 176 -7.67 20.34 30.72
CA ASP A 176 -7.80 18.92 30.92
C ASP A 176 -9.12 18.35 30.36
N GLU A 177 -10.26 18.97 30.65
CA GLU A 177 -11.56 18.57 30.08
C GLU A 177 -11.57 18.67 28.54
N ARG A 178 -10.93 19.69 27.98
CA ARG A 178 -10.81 19.83 26.51
C ARG A 178 -9.88 18.78 25.92
N MET A 179 -8.76 18.48 26.57
CA MET A 179 -7.81 17.47 26.10
C MET A 179 -8.40 16.07 26.16
N GLU A 180 -9.03 15.68 27.27
CA GLU A 180 -9.69 14.38 27.41
C GLU A 180 -10.71 14.18 26.28
N PHE A 181 -11.60 15.17 26.07
CA PHE A 181 -12.58 15.12 25.00
C PHE A 181 -11.96 15.03 23.59
N THR A 182 -10.90 15.81 23.33
CA THR A 182 -10.23 15.82 22.03
C THR A 182 -9.49 14.52 21.76
N PHE A 183 -8.80 13.96 22.76
CA PHE A 183 -8.08 12.69 22.58
C PHE A 183 -9.00 11.47 22.52
N ASP A 184 -10.14 11.47 23.20
CA ASP A 184 -11.18 10.45 23.04
C ASP A 184 -11.72 10.48 21.59
N GLN A 185 -12.01 11.67 21.06
CA GLN A 185 -12.39 11.82 19.66
C GLN A 185 -11.30 11.34 18.68
N VAL A 186 -10.03 11.66 18.96
CA VAL A 186 -8.90 11.18 18.13
C VAL A 186 -8.79 9.67 18.16
N SER A 187 -8.99 9.03 19.30
CA SER A 187 -8.97 7.57 19.41
C SER A 187 -10.10 6.94 18.59
N GLU A 188 -11.33 7.46 18.70
CA GLU A 188 -12.47 6.99 17.92
C GLU A 188 -12.27 7.23 16.40
N GLU A 189 -11.69 8.37 16.02
CA GLU A 189 -11.38 8.66 14.61
C GLU A 189 -10.25 7.77 14.09
N LEU A 190 -9.24 7.46 14.89
CA LEU A 190 -8.18 6.51 14.53
C LEU A 190 -8.75 5.13 14.25
N ASP A 191 -9.59 4.59 15.15
CA ASP A 191 -10.25 3.30 14.95
C ASP A 191 -11.04 3.25 13.65
N ARG A 192 -11.86 4.29 13.41
CA ARG A 192 -12.64 4.42 12.18
C ARG A 192 -11.74 4.49 10.93
N ASN A 193 -10.66 5.26 11.00
CA ASN A 193 -9.74 5.41 9.88
C ASN A 193 -8.93 4.14 9.62
N ILE A 194 -8.56 3.39 10.64
CA ILE A 194 -7.92 2.06 10.51
C ILE A 194 -8.84 1.12 9.74
N GLU A 195 -10.12 1.05 10.09
CA GLU A 195 -11.09 0.18 9.41
C GLU A 195 -11.31 0.61 7.96
N LEU A 196 -11.49 1.92 7.71
CA LEU A 196 -11.63 2.46 6.34
C LEU A 196 -10.39 2.18 5.49
N LEU A 197 -9.20 2.33 6.06
CA LEU A 197 -7.95 2.07 5.35
C LEU A 197 -7.80 0.58 5.02
N LYS A 198 -8.13 -0.32 5.94
CA LYS A 198 -8.13 -1.78 5.68
C LYS A 198 -9.10 -2.13 4.55
N ARG A 199 -10.31 -1.60 4.57
CA ARG A 199 -11.30 -1.81 3.50
C ARG A 199 -10.77 -1.34 2.14
N PHE A 200 -10.18 -0.16 2.10
CA PHE A 200 -9.56 0.37 0.88
C PHE A 200 -8.41 -0.51 0.38
N GLN A 201 -7.57 -1.02 1.28
CA GLN A 201 -6.47 -1.92 0.94
C GLN A 201 -6.97 -3.23 0.31
N ILE A 202 -8.08 -3.79 0.80
CA ILE A 202 -8.73 -4.96 0.21
C ILE A 202 -9.20 -4.66 -1.23
N GLU A 203 -9.90 -3.54 -1.43
CA GLU A 203 -10.37 -3.14 -2.77
C GLU A 203 -9.22 -2.91 -3.75
N GLU A 204 -8.16 -2.24 -3.32
CA GLU A 204 -6.97 -1.97 -4.13
C GLU A 204 -6.23 -3.27 -4.51
N ARG A 205 -6.08 -4.19 -3.56
CA ARG A 205 -5.47 -5.50 -3.83
C ARG A 205 -6.32 -6.36 -4.76
N HIS A 206 -7.64 -6.32 -4.61
CA HIS A 206 -8.57 -6.99 -5.51
C HIS A 206 -8.43 -6.46 -6.95
N ASP A 207 -8.37 -5.14 -7.15
CA ASP A 207 -8.14 -4.51 -8.46
C ASP A 207 -6.80 -4.95 -9.08
N LEU A 208 -5.73 -5.01 -8.28
CA LEU A 208 -4.42 -5.49 -8.75
C LEU A 208 -4.44 -6.96 -9.15
N ILE A 209 -5.11 -7.82 -8.39
CA ILE A 209 -5.29 -9.24 -8.71
C ILE A 209 -6.07 -9.38 -10.02
N SER A 210 -7.14 -8.62 -10.21
CA SER A 210 -7.90 -8.61 -11.47
C SER A 210 -7.01 -8.27 -12.68
N LYS A 211 -6.14 -7.26 -12.54
CA LYS A 211 -5.16 -6.89 -13.59
C LYS A 211 -4.11 -7.97 -13.84
N GLN A 212 -3.67 -8.68 -12.79
CA GLN A 212 -2.77 -9.83 -12.93
C GLN A 212 -3.44 -10.95 -13.75
N ILE A 213 -4.73 -11.22 -13.49
CA ILE A 213 -5.52 -12.21 -14.25
C ILE A 213 -5.65 -11.79 -15.72
N ASP A 214 -5.93 -10.52 -16.02
CA ASP A 214 -6.01 -10.01 -17.40
C ASP A 214 -4.68 -10.16 -18.15
N ARG A 215 -3.57 -9.92 -17.45
CA ARG A 215 -2.23 -10.17 -18.01
C ARG A 215 -2.03 -11.66 -18.29
N LEU A 216 -2.40 -12.52 -17.34
CA LEU A 216 -2.31 -13.97 -17.50
C LEU A 216 -3.10 -14.46 -18.72
N LYS A 217 -4.32 -13.95 -18.92
CA LYS A 217 -5.13 -14.22 -20.15
C LYS A 217 -4.40 -13.83 -21.41
N SER A 218 -3.80 -12.64 -21.42
CA SER A 218 -3.04 -12.15 -22.57
C SER A 218 -1.83 -13.03 -22.89
N ASP A 219 -1.12 -13.49 -21.85
CA ASP A 219 0.06 -14.34 -22.00
C ASP A 219 -0.34 -15.76 -22.44
N GLN A 220 -1.46 -16.29 -21.94
CA GLN A 220 -2.03 -17.56 -22.40
C GLN A 220 -2.43 -17.48 -23.88
N ALA A 221 -3.13 -16.43 -24.30
CA ALA A 221 -3.48 -16.22 -25.71
C ALA A 221 -2.25 -16.10 -26.64
N ARG A 222 -1.15 -15.50 -26.13
CA ARG A 222 0.12 -15.47 -26.87
C ARG A 222 0.76 -16.86 -26.98
N LEU A 223 0.70 -17.67 -25.93
CA LEU A 223 1.18 -19.05 -25.95
C LEU A 223 0.40 -19.89 -26.98
N GLU A 224 -0.92 -19.75 -27.03
CA GLU A 224 -1.76 -20.46 -27.99
C GLU A 224 -1.42 -20.14 -29.45
N ARG A 225 -1.25 -18.85 -29.76
CA ARG A 225 -0.79 -18.43 -31.12
C ARG A 225 0.55 -19.05 -31.47
N LEU A 226 1.47 -19.22 -30.50
CA LEU A 226 2.73 -19.94 -30.76
C LEU A 226 2.49 -21.42 -31.04
N LEU A 227 1.57 -22.07 -30.32
CA LEU A 227 1.25 -23.49 -30.50
C LEU A 227 0.50 -23.75 -31.80
N GLU A 228 -0.24 -22.79 -32.33
CA GLU A 228 -0.92 -22.88 -33.62
C GLU A 228 0.05 -22.92 -34.83
N ASN A 229 1.25 -22.37 -34.68
CA ASN A 229 2.25 -22.37 -35.73
C ASN A 229 2.70 -23.80 -36.06
N LYS A 230 2.85 -24.12 -37.37
CA LYS A 230 3.25 -25.45 -37.84
C LYS A 230 4.64 -25.87 -37.36
N SER A 231 5.53 -24.91 -37.16
CA SER A 231 6.91 -25.09 -36.68
C SER A 231 7.15 -24.25 -35.43
N PHE A 232 6.38 -24.52 -34.34
CA PHE A 232 6.57 -23.77 -33.11
C PHE A 232 7.87 -24.18 -32.41
N ASP A 233 8.54 -23.20 -31.84
CA ASP A 233 9.69 -23.45 -30.97
C ASP A 233 9.22 -24.00 -29.62
N ARG A 234 9.49 -25.30 -29.41
CA ARG A 234 9.08 -26.04 -28.22
C ARG A 234 9.66 -25.44 -26.93
N ASP A 235 10.94 -25.06 -26.95
CA ASP A 235 11.62 -24.58 -25.76
C ASP A 235 11.07 -23.20 -25.35
N SER A 236 10.77 -22.34 -26.30
CA SER A 236 10.10 -21.07 -26.08
C SER A 236 8.68 -21.27 -25.54
N ALA A 237 7.89 -22.16 -26.12
CA ALA A 237 6.53 -22.46 -25.66
C ALA A 237 6.53 -23.08 -24.25
N TYR A 238 7.46 -24.00 -23.97
CA TYR A 238 7.61 -24.61 -22.65
C TYR A 238 7.99 -23.58 -21.59
N SER A 239 8.97 -22.72 -21.88
CA SER A 239 9.40 -21.65 -21.00
C SER A 239 8.25 -20.66 -20.70
N ARG A 240 7.48 -20.29 -21.71
CA ARG A 240 6.32 -19.41 -21.56
C ARG A 240 5.21 -20.05 -20.72
N ASN A 241 4.84 -21.30 -20.97
CA ASN A 241 3.87 -22.01 -20.14
C ASN A 241 4.33 -22.12 -18.67
N LYS A 242 5.64 -22.37 -18.45
CA LYS A 242 6.21 -22.39 -17.10
C LYS A 242 6.06 -21.03 -16.40
N SER A 243 6.29 -19.92 -17.10
CA SER A 243 6.10 -18.57 -16.55
C SER A 243 4.63 -18.34 -16.17
N ILE A 244 3.70 -18.62 -17.10
CA ILE A 244 2.25 -18.47 -16.88
C ILE A 244 1.79 -19.29 -15.65
N LEU A 245 2.28 -20.52 -15.49
CA LEU A 245 1.93 -21.35 -14.35
C LEU A 245 2.49 -20.79 -13.03
N ASN A 246 3.67 -20.19 -13.04
CA ASN A 246 4.23 -19.53 -11.86
C ASN A 246 3.44 -18.27 -11.51
N ASP A 247 3.04 -17.49 -12.50
CA ASP A 247 2.23 -16.28 -12.31
C ASP A 247 0.83 -16.66 -11.76
N LEU A 248 0.21 -17.75 -12.27
CA LEU A 248 -1.05 -18.25 -11.73
C LEU A 248 -0.95 -18.60 -10.24
N ARG A 249 0.11 -19.29 -9.82
CA ARG A 249 0.33 -19.63 -8.41
C ARG A 249 0.56 -18.40 -7.54
N ALA A 250 1.25 -17.40 -8.05
CA ALA A 250 1.41 -16.14 -7.34
C ALA A 250 0.07 -15.43 -7.14
N ILE A 251 -0.79 -15.41 -8.18
CA ILE A 251 -2.15 -14.87 -8.10
C ILE A 251 -3.00 -15.63 -7.08
N GLU A 252 -2.97 -16.97 -7.10
CA GLU A 252 -3.66 -17.81 -6.14
C GLU A 252 -3.27 -17.47 -4.69
N ASN A 253 -1.96 -17.42 -4.39
CA ASN A 253 -1.46 -17.06 -3.07
C ASN A 253 -1.91 -15.64 -2.67
N ASN A 254 -1.84 -14.68 -3.59
CA ASN A 254 -2.26 -13.30 -3.36
C ASN A 254 -3.76 -13.22 -3.02
N TYR A 255 -4.57 -14.04 -3.68
CA TYR A 255 -6.01 -14.10 -3.45
C TYR A 255 -6.35 -14.79 -2.12
N GLU A 256 -5.67 -15.87 -1.74
CA GLU A 256 -5.83 -16.51 -0.43
C GLU A 256 -5.48 -15.56 0.73
N GLU A 257 -4.40 -14.78 0.58
CA GLU A 257 -4.05 -13.72 1.53
C GLU A 257 -5.15 -12.65 1.61
N LEU A 258 -5.69 -12.22 0.45
CA LEU A 258 -6.78 -11.25 0.39
C LEU A 258 -8.03 -11.74 1.13
N ILE A 259 -8.45 -12.99 0.93
CA ILE A 259 -9.57 -13.61 1.66
C ILE A 259 -9.31 -13.61 3.17
N THR A 260 -8.09 -13.96 3.57
CA THR A 260 -7.70 -14.00 4.98
C THR A 260 -7.78 -12.60 5.60
N GLU A 261 -7.24 -11.59 4.95
CA GLU A 261 -7.30 -10.20 5.42
C GLU A 261 -8.73 -9.66 5.43
N ASN A 262 -9.53 -9.97 4.40
CA ASN A 262 -10.94 -9.60 4.33
C ASN A 262 -11.72 -10.11 5.56
N SER A 263 -11.43 -11.31 6.02
CA SER A 263 -12.07 -11.90 7.20
C SER A 263 -11.77 -11.16 8.52
N THR A 264 -10.76 -10.28 8.54
CA THR A 264 -10.40 -9.45 9.70
C THR A 264 -11.15 -8.12 9.77
N LEU A 265 -11.91 -7.77 8.74
CA LEU A 265 -12.75 -6.58 8.73
C LEU A 265 -13.96 -6.76 9.65
N SER A 266 -14.44 -5.67 10.23
CA SER A 266 -15.70 -5.67 11.00
C SER A 266 -16.92 -6.06 10.14
N GLU A 267 -16.90 -5.66 8.89
CA GLU A 267 -17.87 -6.02 7.85
C GLU A 267 -17.11 -6.51 6.61
N PRO A 268 -16.84 -7.84 6.49
CA PRO A 268 -16.13 -8.39 5.34
C PRO A 268 -16.89 -8.18 4.02
N PHE A 269 -16.14 -8.01 2.94
CA PHE A 269 -16.72 -8.06 1.60
C PHE A 269 -17.16 -9.48 1.27
N ASP A 270 -18.21 -9.62 0.46
CA ASP A 270 -18.65 -10.91 -0.09
C ASP A 270 -17.73 -11.30 -1.26
N LEU A 271 -16.62 -11.96 -0.93
CA LEU A 271 -15.64 -12.46 -1.89
C LEU A 271 -15.87 -13.95 -2.13
N LYS A 272 -15.94 -14.32 -3.41
CA LYS A 272 -16.11 -15.73 -3.83
C LYS A 272 -14.83 -16.52 -3.54
N ASP A 273 -14.98 -17.77 -3.11
CA ASP A 273 -13.85 -18.71 -3.00
C ASP A 273 -13.57 -19.35 -4.36
N PHE A 274 -12.42 -19.04 -4.94
CA PHE A 274 -11.96 -19.56 -6.23
C PHE A 274 -10.93 -20.69 -6.11
N LYS A 275 -10.70 -21.25 -4.92
CA LYS A 275 -9.67 -22.26 -4.70
C LYS A 275 -9.78 -23.46 -5.66
N THR A 276 -10.99 -23.98 -5.82
CA THR A 276 -11.23 -25.11 -6.73
C THR A 276 -10.96 -24.75 -8.19
N ASP A 277 -11.25 -23.50 -8.59
CA ASP A 277 -11.04 -23.01 -9.95
C ASP A 277 -9.54 -22.81 -10.24
N PHE A 278 -8.77 -22.30 -9.26
CA PHE A 278 -7.30 -22.20 -9.34
C PHE A 278 -6.64 -23.59 -9.43
N ASP A 279 -7.05 -24.54 -8.60
CA ASP A 279 -6.55 -25.94 -8.66
C ASP A 279 -6.80 -26.56 -10.03
N ARG A 280 -8.02 -26.42 -10.56
CA ARG A 280 -8.41 -26.93 -11.87
C ARG A 280 -7.61 -26.30 -13.02
N LEU A 281 -7.42 -24.99 -12.95
CA LEU A 281 -6.66 -24.25 -13.97
C LEU A 281 -5.16 -24.63 -13.92
N SER A 282 -4.60 -24.70 -12.72
CA SER A 282 -3.21 -25.12 -12.49
C SER A 282 -2.95 -26.53 -13.04
N TRP A 283 -3.86 -27.47 -12.80
CA TRP A 283 -3.76 -28.83 -13.34
C TRP A 283 -3.79 -28.85 -14.87
N LYS A 284 -4.72 -28.10 -15.50
CA LYS A 284 -4.82 -28.01 -16.96
C LYS A 284 -3.57 -27.39 -17.59
N MET A 285 -3.03 -26.31 -17.01
CA MET A 285 -1.79 -25.70 -17.48
C MET A 285 -0.58 -26.64 -17.34
N GLN A 286 -0.54 -27.47 -16.30
CA GLN A 286 0.48 -28.52 -16.16
C GLN A 286 0.34 -29.60 -17.25
N GLN A 287 -0.86 -30.02 -17.62
CA GLN A 287 -1.10 -30.93 -18.73
C GLN A 287 -0.68 -30.31 -20.08
N GLN A 288 -1.02 -29.04 -20.31
CA GLN A 288 -0.57 -28.31 -21.50
C GLN A 288 0.97 -28.31 -21.59
N ARG A 289 1.66 -28.10 -20.47
CA ARG A 289 3.14 -28.17 -20.41
C ARG A 289 3.69 -29.55 -20.78
N GLN A 290 3.05 -30.63 -20.31
CA GLN A 290 3.42 -32.00 -20.67
C GLN A 290 3.20 -32.28 -22.16
N ASN A 291 2.09 -31.80 -22.73
CA ASN A 291 1.81 -31.90 -24.13
C ASN A 291 2.84 -31.15 -25.02
N ILE A 292 3.23 -29.93 -24.60
CA ILE A 292 4.30 -29.18 -25.25
C ILE A 292 5.63 -29.96 -25.21
N SER A 293 6.00 -30.54 -24.07
CA SER A 293 7.19 -31.36 -23.91
C SER A 293 7.16 -32.59 -24.81
N GLY A 294 6.01 -33.22 -25.00
CA GLY A 294 5.78 -34.37 -25.87
C GLY A 294 5.56 -33.99 -27.33
N ASN A 295 5.76 -32.72 -27.71
CA ASN A 295 5.49 -32.19 -29.08
C ASN A 295 4.04 -32.43 -29.55
N LYS A 296 3.08 -32.46 -28.62
CA LYS A 296 1.66 -32.60 -28.87
C LYS A 296 0.96 -31.26 -28.81
N LYS A 297 -0.02 -31.07 -29.68
CA LYS A 297 -0.92 -29.90 -29.65
C LYS A 297 -2.28 -30.37 -29.17
N ASP A 298 -2.81 -29.69 -28.17
CA ASP A 298 -4.13 -29.99 -27.63
C ASP A 298 -4.96 -28.71 -27.66
N LYS A 299 -5.67 -28.49 -28.76
CA LYS A 299 -6.49 -27.29 -28.93
C LYS A 299 -7.66 -27.25 -27.93
N LYS A 300 -8.24 -28.41 -27.61
CA LYS A 300 -9.34 -28.49 -26.67
C LYS A 300 -8.92 -28.07 -25.27
N LEU A 301 -7.72 -28.45 -24.86
CA LEU A 301 -7.17 -28.07 -23.55
C LEU A 301 -6.93 -26.55 -23.46
N SER A 302 -6.44 -25.93 -24.52
CA SER A 302 -6.27 -24.49 -24.61
C SER A 302 -7.62 -23.74 -24.49
N GLU A 303 -8.63 -24.18 -25.26
CA GLU A 303 -9.99 -23.60 -25.19
C GLU A 303 -10.59 -23.74 -23.77
N GLU A 304 -10.34 -24.85 -23.07
CA GLU A 304 -10.80 -25.07 -21.71
C GLU A 304 -10.09 -24.17 -20.68
N ILE A 305 -8.81 -23.86 -20.88
CA ILE A 305 -8.06 -22.91 -20.06
C ILE A 305 -8.62 -21.50 -20.26
N ASP A 306 -8.86 -21.08 -21.48
CA ASP A 306 -9.42 -19.77 -21.82
C ASP A 306 -10.83 -19.54 -21.25
N CYS A 307 -11.63 -20.60 -21.16
CA CYS A 307 -12.95 -20.53 -20.53
C CYS A 307 -12.89 -20.36 -19.00
N LEU A 308 -11.88 -20.92 -18.34
CA LEU A 308 -11.77 -20.85 -16.88
C LEU A 308 -11.21 -19.51 -16.36
N LEU A 309 -10.33 -18.87 -17.11
CA LEU A 309 -9.71 -17.61 -16.70
C LEU A 309 -10.71 -16.48 -16.41
N PRO A 310 -11.79 -16.28 -17.21
CA PRO A 310 -12.82 -15.28 -16.89
C PRO A 310 -13.64 -15.60 -15.64
N GLU A 311 -13.73 -16.88 -15.22
CA GLU A 311 -14.53 -17.26 -14.04
C GLU A 311 -13.88 -16.82 -12.72
N ILE A 312 -12.57 -16.53 -12.75
CA ILE A 312 -11.76 -16.13 -11.60
C ILE A 312 -11.63 -14.58 -11.53
N GLN A 313 -12.06 -13.86 -12.52
CA GLN A 313 -12.03 -12.39 -12.58
C GLN A 313 -13.26 -11.78 -11.92
#